data_68289c2ffd004ec4833219343ccabc4a
#
_entry.id   68289c2ffd004ec4833219343ccabc4a
#
_cell.length_a   1.000
_cell.length_b   1.000
_cell.length_c   1.000
_cell.angle_alpha   90.00
_cell.angle_beta   90.00
_cell.angle_gamma   90.00
#
_symmetry.space_group_name_H-M   'P 1'
#
loop_
_entity.id
_entity.type
_entity.pdbx_description
1 polymer ?
#
loop_
_entity_poly.entity_id
_entity_poly.type
_entity_poly.pdbx_seq_one_letter_code
_entity_poly.pdbx_strand_id
1 'polypeptide(L)'
;LMTAFTPDANGTATTKGKLVFGKKSDGTTAQEWYILGKDEGVSGDNTIIFAANPIATGQKFNSDISNKNDENLWSDCVYSEATITEVYANHYGASELRDTLQGMATNTSYFTSAEQGLMNATTVTTKDTKNSSVTYTTTDKLYALQGDYDNDQYLWAGTDDSTVLAMSSYLRNGEWFWLRSPYGGSGDFALLAYPGDFVDYAFVDEGSTVQPASNLDLSSVLFASA
;
A
#
# COMPACT_ATOMS: atom_id res chain seq x y z
N LEU A 1 9.41 -15.30 -12.80
CA LEU A 1 10.25 -16.27 -12.08
C LEU A 1 9.99 -16.13 -10.59
N MET A 2 9.47 -17.17 -9.95
CA MET A 2 9.29 -17.20 -8.49
C MET A 2 10.59 -17.67 -7.83
N THR A 3 11.11 -16.89 -6.88
CA THR A 3 12.22 -17.35 -6.05
C THR A 3 11.70 -18.27 -4.95
N ALA A 4 12.33 -19.42 -4.74
CA ALA A 4 11.91 -20.36 -3.72
C ALA A 4 11.98 -19.77 -2.29
N PHE A 5 11.01 -20.10 -1.48
CA PHE A 5 10.99 -19.79 -0.05
C PHE A 5 12.00 -20.68 0.68
N THR A 6 12.87 -20.09 1.52
CA THR A 6 13.83 -20.83 2.35
C THR A 6 13.68 -20.38 3.80
N PRO A 7 13.18 -21.23 4.71
CA PRO A 7 13.16 -20.94 6.14
C PRO A 7 14.57 -20.99 6.75
N ASP A 8 14.80 -20.25 7.82
CA ASP A 8 15.98 -20.37 8.67
C ASP A 8 15.87 -21.58 9.63
N ALA A 9 16.89 -21.78 10.47
CA ALA A 9 16.92 -22.87 11.44
C ALA A 9 15.80 -22.83 12.48
N ASN A 10 15.13 -21.69 12.65
CA ASN A 10 14.00 -21.49 13.56
C ASN A 10 12.64 -21.55 12.82
N GLY A 11 12.62 -21.86 11.55
CA GLY A 11 11.43 -21.86 10.71
C GLY A 11 10.99 -20.47 10.24
N THR A 12 11.77 -19.42 10.56
CA THR A 12 11.51 -18.05 10.08
C THR A 12 11.93 -17.93 8.60
N ALA A 13 11.13 -17.27 7.79
CA ALA A 13 11.47 -17.06 6.39
C ALA A 13 12.69 -16.16 6.23
N THR A 14 13.78 -16.69 5.69
CA THR A 14 14.98 -15.92 5.32
C THR A 14 14.93 -15.44 3.88
N THR A 15 14.17 -16.12 3.03
CA THR A 15 13.93 -15.76 1.63
C THR A 15 12.44 -15.67 1.39
N LYS A 16 11.97 -14.50 0.97
CA LYS A 16 10.57 -14.30 0.57
C LYS A 16 10.39 -14.75 -0.88
N GLY A 17 9.29 -15.42 -1.17
CA GLY A 17 8.86 -15.67 -2.54
C GLY A 17 8.70 -14.33 -3.28
N LYS A 18 9.24 -14.25 -4.49
CA LYS A 18 9.11 -13.07 -5.34
C LYS A 18 8.52 -13.43 -6.69
N LEU A 19 7.77 -12.50 -7.25
CA LEU A 19 7.34 -12.54 -8.64
C LEU A 19 7.72 -11.23 -9.34
N VAL A 20 7.78 -11.26 -10.66
CA VAL A 20 7.88 -10.06 -11.50
C VAL A 20 6.48 -9.77 -12.03
N PHE A 21 6.00 -8.55 -11.81
CA PHE A 21 4.69 -8.11 -12.23
C PHE A 21 4.71 -6.59 -12.48
N GLY A 22 4.42 -6.20 -13.72
CA GLY A 22 4.51 -4.80 -14.12
C GLY A 22 5.93 -4.25 -14.23
N LYS A 23 6.01 -2.93 -14.29
CA LYS A 23 7.25 -2.15 -14.47
C LYS A 23 7.31 -0.99 -13.47
N LYS A 24 8.52 -0.48 -13.27
CA LYS A 24 8.76 0.76 -12.52
C LYS A 24 8.34 2.00 -13.31
N SER A 25 8.40 3.16 -12.68
CA SER A 25 8.07 4.46 -13.28
C SER A 25 8.91 4.83 -14.53
N ASP A 26 10.05 4.17 -14.75
CA ASP A 26 10.85 4.32 -15.98
C ASP A 26 10.24 3.62 -17.20
N GLY A 27 9.16 2.85 -17.02
CA GLY A 27 8.44 2.10 -18.05
C GLY A 27 9.21 0.93 -18.67
N THR A 28 10.41 0.62 -18.17
CA THR A 28 11.32 -0.40 -18.74
C THR A 28 11.78 -1.42 -17.72
N THR A 29 12.14 -1.00 -16.52
CA THR A 29 12.62 -1.88 -15.46
C THR A 29 11.46 -2.70 -14.90
N ALA A 30 11.63 -4.03 -14.86
CA ALA A 30 10.65 -4.93 -14.27
C ALA A 30 10.46 -4.65 -12.79
N GLN A 31 9.21 -4.63 -12.31
CA GLN A 31 8.90 -4.51 -10.90
C GLN A 31 8.88 -5.87 -10.24
N GLU A 32 9.65 -6.01 -9.16
CA GLU A 32 9.63 -7.20 -8.29
C GLU A 32 8.67 -6.99 -7.12
N TRP A 33 8.00 -8.08 -6.73
CA TRP A 33 7.06 -8.11 -5.62
C TRP A 33 7.34 -9.29 -4.71
N TYR A 34 7.23 -9.07 -3.40
CA TYR A 34 7.13 -10.17 -2.44
C TYR A 34 5.74 -10.79 -2.50
N ILE A 35 5.68 -12.11 -2.37
CA ILE A 35 4.42 -12.86 -2.20
C ILE A 35 4.18 -12.97 -0.70
N LEU A 36 3.12 -12.32 -0.21
CA LEU A 36 2.81 -12.29 1.23
C LEU A 36 1.92 -13.46 1.66
N GLY A 37 1.09 -13.94 0.77
CA GLY A 37 0.15 -15.02 1.05
C GLY A 37 -1.25 -14.68 0.57
N LYS A 38 -2.22 -15.47 1.03
CA LYS A 38 -3.63 -15.30 0.71
C LYS A 38 -4.24 -14.17 1.55
N ASP A 39 -5.16 -13.42 0.96
CA ASP A 39 -6.00 -12.49 1.71
C ASP A 39 -7.16 -13.26 2.35
N GLU A 40 -7.11 -13.47 3.66
CA GLU A 40 -8.11 -14.23 4.40
C GLU A 40 -9.48 -13.53 4.45
N GLY A 41 -9.52 -12.20 4.23
CA GLY A 41 -10.75 -11.42 4.13
C GLY A 41 -11.48 -11.55 2.79
N VAL A 42 -10.86 -12.20 1.79
CA VAL A 42 -11.39 -12.35 0.42
C VAL A 42 -11.52 -13.81 0.06
N SER A 43 -12.71 -14.22 -0.43
CA SER A 43 -12.91 -15.56 -0.96
C SER A 43 -12.24 -15.75 -2.33
N GLY A 44 -11.74 -16.98 -2.61
CA GLY A 44 -11.10 -17.32 -3.87
C GLY A 44 -9.59 -17.48 -3.78
N ASP A 45 -8.90 -17.50 -4.94
CA ASP A 45 -7.44 -17.71 -5.04
C ASP A 45 -6.68 -16.38 -5.08
N ASN A 46 -7.05 -15.47 -4.18
CA ASN A 46 -6.41 -14.17 -4.07
C ASN A 46 -5.06 -14.27 -3.38
N THR A 47 -4.09 -13.53 -3.89
CA THR A 47 -2.73 -13.46 -3.34
C THR A 47 -2.33 -12.02 -3.15
N ILE A 48 -1.98 -11.65 -1.91
CA ILE A 48 -1.42 -10.34 -1.62
C ILE A 48 0.04 -10.32 -2.07
N ILE A 49 0.40 -9.30 -2.83
CA ILE A 49 1.77 -8.98 -3.20
C ILE A 49 2.15 -7.60 -2.67
N PHE A 50 3.42 -7.42 -2.33
CA PHE A 50 3.99 -6.16 -1.85
C PHE A 50 5.24 -5.82 -2.66
N ALA A 51 5.34 -4.57 -3.12
CA ALA A 51 6.48 -4.12 -3.91
C ALA A 51 7.80 -4.33 -3.16
N ALA A 52 8.71 -5.12 -3.73
CA ALA A 52 10.00 -5.44 -3.10
C ALA A 52 11.00 -4.28 -3.16
N ASN A 53 10.75 -3.33 -4.05
CA ASN A 53 11.52 -2.09 -4.22
C ASN A 53 10.54 -0.98 -4.59
N PRO A 54 10.90 0.30 -4.40
CA PRO A 54 10.06 1.41 -4.83
C PRO A 54 9.67 1.31 -6.31
N ILE A 55 8.36 1.47 -6.58
CA ILE A 55 7.85 1.58 -7.94
C ILE A 55 8.03 3.00 -8.49
N ALA A 56 8.02 4.00 -7.60
CA ALA A 56 8.26 5.41 -7.90
C ALA A 56 8.93 6.10 -6.70
N THR A 57 9.54 7.26 -6.95
CA THR A 57 10.24 8.09 -5.94
C THR A 57 9.78 9.53 -6.02
N GLY A 58 9.99 10.30 -4.95
CA GLY A 58 9.67 11.72 -4.89
C GLY A 58 8.16 12.03 -4.83
N GLN A 59 7.33 11.04 -4.52
CA GLN A 59 5.89 11.20 -4.35
C GLN A 59 5.58 11.90 -3.02
N LYS A 60 4.77 12.94 -3.06
CA LYS A 60 4.17 13.54 -1.87
C LYS A 60 2.92 12.76 -1.47
N PHE A 61 2.62 12.78 -0.17
CA PHE A 61 1.31 12.30 0.29
C PHE A 61 0.22 13.27 -0.20
N ASN A 62 0.42 14.57 0.06
CA ASN A 62 -0.31 15.69 -0.53
C ASN A 62 0.62 16.90 -0.71
N SER A 63 0.46 17.66 -1.78
CA SER A 63 1.25 18.88 -2.03
C SER A 63 0.82 20.06 -1.16
N ASP A 64 -0.43 20.05 -0.68
CA ASP A 64 -1.03 21.10 0.14
C ASP A 64 -1.36 20.54 1.53
N ILE A 65 -0.81 21.16 2.55
CA ILE A 65 -0.98 20.80 3.97
C ILE A 65 -2.31 21.30 4.56
N SER A 66 -3.10 22.08 3.81
CA SER A 66 -4.39 22.58 4.26
C SER A 66 -5.44 21.48 4.35
N ASN A 67 -6.38 21.63 5.26
CA ASN A 67 -7.55 20.78 5.30
C ASN A 67 -8.30 20.81 3.97
N LYS A 68 -8.86 19.69 3.58
CA LYS A 68 -9.65 19.53 2.35
C LYS A 68 -11.12 19.66 2.69
N ASN A 69 -11.83 20.48 1.92
CA ASN A 69 -13.28 20.71 2.04
C ASN A 69 -14.03 20.48 0.72
N ASP A 70 -13.38 19.99 -0.32
CA ASP A 70 -14.00 19.54 -1.56
C ASP A 70 -14.36 18.05 -1.44
N GLU A 71 -15.63 17.75 -1.19
CA GLU A 71 -16.13 16.39 -0.99
C GLU A 71 -15.91 15.48 -2.21
N ASN A 72 -15.67 16.04 -3.40
CA ASN A 72 -15.35 15.23 -4.58
C ASN A 72 -14.03 14.46 -4.43
N LEU A 73 -13.08 14.98 -3.61
CA LEU A 73 -11.78 14.33 -3.39
C LEU A 73 -11.89 12.98 -2.66
N TRP A 74 -12.99 12.73 -1.96
CA TRP A 74 -13.24 11.48 -1.24
C TRP A 74 -14.65 10.93 -1.47
N SER A 75 -15.25 11.27 -2.61
CA SER A 75 -16.62 10.88 -2.94
C SER A 75 -16.81 9.37 -3.08
N ASP A 76 -15.75 8.62 -3.30
CA ASP A 76 -15.72 7.17 -3.38
C ASP A 76 -15.36 6.47 -2.05
N CYS A 77 -15.08 7.24 -1.00
CA CYS A 77 -14.88 6.70 0.34
C CYS A 77 -16.21 6.32 0.99
N VAL A 78 -16.23 5.19 1.68
CA VAL A 78 -17.38 4.77 2.48
C VAL A 78 -17.05 4.95 3.96
N TYR A 79 -17.74 5.87 4.61
CA TYR A 79 -17.49 6.21 6.01
C TYR A 79 -18.36 5.39 6.96
N SER A 80 -17.82 5.13 8.18
CA SER A 80 -18.57 4.49 9.27
C SER A 80 -19.67 5.39 9.85
N GLU A 81 -19.60 6.69 9.65
CA GLU A 81 -20.59 7.67 10.08
C GLU A 81 -20.98 8.59 8.92
N ALA A 82 -22.21 9.11 8.94
CA ALA A 82 -22.72 9.98 7.89
C ALA A 82 -22.22 11.44 8.04
N THR A 83 -21.94 12.07 6.90
CA THR A 83 -21.65 13.50 6.74
C THR A 83 -20.28 13.97 7.22
N ILE A 84 -19.28 13.75 6.38
CA ILE A 84 -17.95 14.32 6.51
C ILE A 84 -17.84 15.48 5.51
N THR A 85 -17.64 16.70 6.01
CA THR A 85 -17.56 17.92 5.20
C THR A 85 -16.15 18.48 5.09
N GLU A 86 -15.22 17.97 5.88
CA GLU A 86 -13.83 18.39 5.89
C GLU A 86 -12.95 17.27 6.42
N VAL A 87 -11.79 17.07 5.79
CA VAL A 87 -10.77 16.11 6.21
C VAL A 87 -9.40 16.79 6.32
N TYR A 88 -8.47 16.20 7.06
CA TYR A 88 -7.09 16.67 7.12
C TYR A 88 -6.31 16.38 5.84
N ALA A 89 -5.17 17.06 5.68
CA ALA A 89 -4.27 16.82 4.57
C ALA A 89 -3.69 15.39 4.54
N ASN A 90 -3.64 14.71 5.68
CA ASN A 90 -3.19 13.32 5.81
C ASN A 90 -4.28 12.27 5.58
N HIS A 91 -5.43 12.65 5.04
CA HIS A 91 -6.49 11.72 4.69
C HIS A 91 -6.16 10.95 3.42
N TYR A 92 -5.93 9.64 3.52
CA TYR A 92 -5.51 8.80 2.40
C TYR A 92 -6.50 8.81 1.24
N GLY A 93 -7.80 8.73 1.52
CA GLY A 93 -8.85 8.75 0.51
C GLY A 93 -8.84 9.99 -0.39
N ALA A 94 -8.40 11.15 0.14
CA ALA A 94 -8.27 12.42 -0.57
C ALA A 94 -6.83 12.77 -0.93
N SER A 95 -5.92 11.79 -0.97
CA SER A 95 -4.48 12.04 -1.15
C SER A 95 -4.03 11.92 -2.59
N GLU A 96 -3.05 12.76 -2.97
CA GLU A 96 -2.32 12.65 -4.23
C GLU A 96 -1.55 11.31 -4.33
N LEU A 97 -1.14 10.75 -3.19
CA LEU A 97 -0.55 9.42 -3.13
C LEU A 97 -1.52 8.35 -3.66
N ARG A 98 -2.77 8.36 -3.18
CA ARG A 98 -3.78 7.41 -3.65
C ARG A 98 -4.11 7.62 -5.12
N ASP A 99 -4.29 8.86 -5.55
CA ASP A 99 -4.55 9.18 -6.97
C ASP A 99 -3.44 8.65 -7.87
N THR A 100 -2.17 8.83 -7.45
CA THR A 100 -1.01 8.29 -8.16
C THR A 100 -1.06 6.77 -8.25
N LEU A 101 -1.36 6.08 -7.15
CA LEU A 101 -1.48 4.62 -7.13
C LEU A 101 -2.59 4.10 -8.06
N GLN A 102 -3.78 4.73 -8.03
CA GLN A 102 -4.87 4.35 -8.93
C GLN A 102 -4.54 4.69 -10.40
N GLY A 103 -3.85 5.79 -10.64
CA GLY A 103 -3.32 6.14 -11.96
C GLY A 103 -2.32 5.10 -12.49
N MET A 104 -1.39 4.63 -11.65
CA MET A 104 -0.45 3.55 -12.02
C MET A 104 -1.19 2.24 -12.34
N ALA A 105 -2.17 1.86 -11.53
CA ALA A 105 -2.92 0.61 -11.68
C ALA A 105 -3.65 0.49 -13.03
N THR A 106 -3.97 1.61 -13.65
CA THR A 106 -4.69 1.69 -14.94
C THR A 106 -3.81 2.08 -16.12
N ASN A 107 -2.53 2.39 -15.89
CA ASN A 107 -1.60 2.85 -16.91
C ASN A 107 -0.79 1.70 -17.50
N THR A 108 -0.88 1.50 -18.81
CA THR A 108 -0.18 0.43 -19.54
C THR A 108 1.35 0.57 -19.56
N SER A 109 1.90 1.73 -19.17
CA SER A 109 3.34 1.89 -18.95
C SER A 109 3.84 1.16 -17.70
N TYR A 110 2.96 0.94 -16.71
CA TYR A 110 3.26 0.17 -15.50
C TYR A 110 2.81 -1.28 -15.63
N PHE A 111 1.58 -1.50 -16.04
CA PHE A 111 0.96 -2.82 -16.12
C PHE A 111 0.27 -3.02 -17.45
N THR A 112 0.59 -4.09 -18.16
CA THR A 112 -0.13 -4.46 -19.37
C THR A 112 -1.63 -4.66 -19.09
N SER A 113 -2.48 -4.58 -20.09
CA SER A 113 -3.92 -4.81 -19.92
C SER A 113 -4.24 -6.18 -19.32
N ALA A 114 -3.43 -7.20 -19.60
CA ALA A 114 -3.57 -8.53 -19.01
C ALA A 114 -3.23 -8.50 -17.50
N GLU A 115 -2.14 -7.84 -17.11
CA GLU A 115 -1.76 -7.66 -15.71
C GLU A 115 -2.79 -6.84 -14.93
N GLN A 116 -3.31 -5.75 -15.52
CA GLN A 116 -4.40 -4.96 -14.91
C GLN A 116 -5.66 -5.79 -14.66
N GLY A 117 -5.92 -6.79 -15.51
CA GLY A 117 -7.04 -7.73 -15.36
C GLY A 117 -6.87 -8.72 -14.19
N LEU A 118 -5.63 -8.95 -13.73
CA LEU A 118 -5.34 -9.81 -12.57
C LEU A 118 -5.44 -9.06 -11.23
N MET A 119 -5.39 -7.73 -11.26
CA MET A 119 -5.44 -6.91 -10.05
C MET A 119 -6.89 -6.78 -9.56
N ASN A 120 -7.17 -7.33 -8.40
CA ASN A 120 -8.46 -7.18 -7.74
C ASN A 120 -8.59 -5.80 -7.10
N ALA A 121 -9.80 -5.27 -7.12
CA ALA A 121 -10.16 -4.14 -6.29
C ALA A 121 -10.26 -4.60 -4.83
N THR A 122 -9.38 -4.06 -3.99
CA THR A 122 -9.25 -4.44 -2.57
C THR A 122 -9.82 -3.31 -1.71
N THR A 123 -10.76 -3.64 -0.83
CA THR A 123 -11.28 -2.68 0.15
C THR A 123 -10.35 -2.62 1.34
N VAL A 124 -9.83 -1.44 1.65
CA VAL A 124 -8.96 -1.18 2.81
C VAL A 124 -9.58 -0.14 3.72
N THR A 125 -9.45 -0.34 5.02
CA THR A 125 -9.97 0.56 6.05
C THR A 125 -8.88 1.52 6.51
N THR A 126 -9.23 2.78 6.70
CA THR A 126 -8.32 3.81 7.24
C THR A 126 -9.06 4.66 8.26
N LYS A 127 -8.33 5.15 9.27
CA LYS A 127 -8.88 6.04 10.29
C LYS A 127 -8.87 7.49 9.82
N ASP A 128 -9.97 8.20 10.02
CA ASP A 128 -10.02 9.65 9.85
C ASP A 128 -9.63 10.33 11.17
N THR A 129 -8.53 11.10 11.17
CA THR A 129 -8.02 11.73 12.37
C THR A 129 -8.67 13.08 12.68
N LYS A 130 -9.24 13.76 11.69
CA LYS A 130 -10.01 15.00 11.91
C LYS A 130 -11.35 14.71 12.56
N ASN A 131 -12.02 13.68 12.11
CA ASN A 131 -13.30 13.23 12.63
C ASN A 131 -13.05 12.00 13.51
N SER A 132 -12.55 12.24 14.72
CA SER A 132 -12.05 11.22 15.64
C SER A 132 -13.10 10.11 15.88
N SER A 133 -12.66 8.87 15.85
CA SER A 133 -13.47 7.64 15.91
C SER A 133 -14.14 7.24 14.58
N VAL A 134 -14.07 8.07 13.53
CA VAL A 134 -14.56 7.71 12.20
C VAL A 134 -13.49 6.92 11.46
N THR A 135 -13.92 5.85 10.84
CA THR A 135 -13.13 5.13 9.83
C THR A 135 -13.80 5.24 8.47
N TYR A 136 -13.03 5.09 7.44
CA TYR A 136 -13.53 5.01 6.07
C TYR A 136 -12.81 3.90 5.32
N THR A 137 -13.46 3.42 4.27
CA THR A 137 -12.88 2.46 3.36
C THR A 137 -12.68 3.09 1.99
N THR A 138 -11.59 2.67 1.32
CA THR A 138 -11.36 2.88 -0.10
C THR A 138 -11.30 1.55 -0.81
N THR A 139 -11.57 1.51 -2.12
CA THR A 139 -11.49 0.30 -2.92
C THR A 139 -10.47 0.53 -4.04
N ASP A 140 -9.31 -0.10 -3.90
CA ASP A 140 -8.11 0.22 -4.66
C ASP A 140 -7.47 -1.04 -5.27
N LYS A 141 -6.91 -0.93 -6.49
CA LYS A 141 -6.10 -2.00 -7.11
C LYS A 141 -4.66 -2.01 -6.62
N LEU A 142 -4.10 -0.82 -6.42
CA LEU A 142 -2.83 -0.60 -5.70
C LEU A 142 -3.12 0.25 -4.47
N TYR A 143 -2.61 -0.14 -3.32
CA TYR A 143 -2.83 0.58 -2.08
C TYR A 143 -1.57 0.64 -1.22
N ALA A 144 -1.40 1.72 -0.47
CA ALA A 144 -0.34 1.83 0.53
C ALA A 144 -0.67 0.93 1.73
N LEU A 145 0.36 0.36 2.37
CA LEU A 145 0.20 -0.45 3.58
C LEU A 145 -0.28 0.43 4.75
N GLN A 146 -0.90 -0.20 5.73
CA GLN A 146 -1.16 0.42 7.02
C GLN A 146 0.06 0.26 7.93
N GLY A 147 0.34 1.27 8.74
CA GLY A 147 1.28 1.23 9.86
C GLY A 147 0.64 1.78 11.13
N ASP A 148 1.32 1.59 12.24
CA ASP A 148 0.94 2.12 13.54
C ASP A 148 2.20 2.67 14.23
N TYR A 149 2.16 3.94 14.63
CA TYR A 149 3.30 4.60 15.27
C TYR A 149 3.66 4.00 16.65
N ASP A 150 2.66 3.54 17.38
CA ASP A 150 2.85 2.93 18.70
C ASP A 150 3.25 1.44 18.61
N ASN A 151 3.06 0.82 17.44
CA ASN A 151 3.45 -0.57 17.14
C ASN A 151 4.31 -0.62 15.88
N ASP A 152 5.43 0.07 15.94
CA ASP A 152 6.27 0.52 14.83
C ASP A 152 7.04 -0.58 14.08
N GLN A 153 7.02 -1.82 14.59
CA GLN A 153 7.73 -2.96 13.99
C GLN A 153 6.90 -3.75 12.98
N TYR A 154 5.62 -3.41 12.79
CA TYR A 154 4.71 -4.14 11.94
C TYR A 154 4.00 -3.23 10.94
N LEU A 155 3.73 -3.80 9.78
CA LEU A 155 2.85 -3.25 8.75
C LEU A 155 1.72 -4.23 8.49
N TRP A 156 0.62 -3.74 7.95
CA TRP A 156 -0.57 -4.54 7.65
C TRP A 156 -0.98 -4.38 6.19
N ALA A 157 -1.38 -5.50 5.59
CA ALA A 157 -1.82 -5.58 4.20
C ALA A 157 -3.08 -6.43 4.07
N GLY A 158 -3.77 -6.29 2.94
CA GLY A 158 -4.99 -7.03 2.64
C GLY A 158 -6.25 -6.31 3.10
N THR A 159 -7.37 -6.98 2.92
CA THR A 159 -8.68 -6.55 3.41
C THR A 159 -8.70 -6.63 4.93
N ASP A 160 -9.16 -5.59 5.59
CA ASP A 160 -9.21 -5.49 7.07
C ASP A 160 -7.85 -5.81 7.74
N ASP A 161 -6.75 -5.50 7.02
CA ASP A 161 -5.39 -5.73 7.52
C ASP A 161 -5.12 -7.19 7.93
N SER A 162 -5.64 -8.12 7.14
CA SER A 162 -5.60 -9.56 7.40
C SER A 162 -4.18 -10.16 7.43
N THR A 163 -3.20 -9.49 6.83
CA THR A 163 -1.82 -9.95 6.75
C THR A 163 -0.87 -9.00 7.46
N VAL A 164 -0.16 -9.51 8.46
CA VAL A 164 0.84 -8.76 9.25
C VAL A 164 2.24 -9.04 8.72
N LEU A 165 3.01 -7.97 8.50
CA LEU A 165 4.39 -8.01 8.03
C LEU A 165 5.33 -7.50 9.12
N ALA A 166 6.32 -8.31 9.51
CA ALA A 166 7.44 -7.83 10.30
C ALA A 166 8.38 -7.00 9.41
N MET A 167 8.57 -5.73 9.71
CA MET A 167 9.28 -4.76 8.86
C MET A 167 10.69 -5.21 8.50
N SER A 168 11.50 -5.66 9.48
CA SER A 168 12.86 -6.15 9.27
C SER A 168 12.99 -7.26 8.22
N SER A 169 11.92 -8.03 8.04
CA SER A 169 11.91 -9.14 7.07
C SER A 169 11.75 -8.69 5.62
N TYR A 170 11.26 -7.47 5.37
CA TYR A 170 10.88 -6.98 4.05
C TYR A 170 11.62 -5.72 3.62
N LEU A 171 12.21 -4.94 4.54
CA LEU A 171 12.73 -3.59 4.29
C LEU A 171 14.26 -3.48 4.33
N ARG A 172 14.98 -4.52 3.98
CA ARG A 172 16.46 -4.49 4.02
C ARG A 172 17.13 -3.55 3.01
N ASN A 173 16.37 -2.94 2.10
CA ASN A 173 16.90 -2.10 1.02
C ASN A 173 16.84 -0.60 1.27
N GLY A 174 16.38 -0.17 2.42
CA GLY A 174 16.76 1.12 2.94
C GLY A 174 16.04 2.36 2.43
N GLU A 175 14.89 2.25 1.78
CA GLU A 175 14.15 3.41 1.30
C GLU A 175 12.91 3.69 2.14
N TRP A 176 12.70 4.95 2.52
CA TRP A 176 11.46 5.41 3.17
C TRP A 176 10.30 5.32 2.19
N PHE A 177 9.14 4.86 2.63
CA PHE A 177 7.95 4.86 1.79
C PHE A 177 6.68 5.19 2.56
N TRP A 178 5.74 5.83 1.86
CA TRP A 178 4.46 6.23 2.42
C TRP A 178 3.59 5.05 2.80
N LEU A 179 2.93 5.19 3.95
CA LEU A 179 1.84 4.35 4.42
C LEU A 179 0.51 5.10 4.24
N ARG A 180 -0.63 4.39 4.25
CA ARG A 180 -1.94 5.04 4.19
C ARG A 180 -2.38 5.63 5.52
N SER A 181 -1.73 5.25 6.62
CA SER A 181 -2.10 5.67 7.97
C SER A 181 -1.72 7.13 8.20
N PRO A 182 -2.65 7.95 8.71
CA PRO A 182 -2.35 9.29 9.16
C PRO A 182 -1.59 9.24 10.50
N TYR A 183 -0.80 10.27 10.80
CA TYR A 183 -0.30 10.48 12.14
C TYR A 183 -1.39 11.10 13.01
N GLY A 184 -1.72 10.47 14.14
CA GLY A 184 -2.85 10.89 14.98
C GLY A 184 -2.66 12.20 15.75
N GLY A 185 -1.45 12.75 15.78
CA GLY A 185 -1.10 13.97 16.51
C GLY A 185 -1.29 15.26 15.71
N SER A 186 -1.33 15.20 14.38
CA SER A 186 -1.46 16.38 13.51
C SER A 186 -1.97 15.99 12.12
N GLY A 187 -2.78 16.88 11.53
CA GLY A 187 -3.30 16.72 10.16
C GLY A 187 -2.24 16.88 9.05
N ASP A 188 -1.08 17.44 9.38
CA ASP A 188 -0.01 17.76 8.43
C ASP A 188 0.98 16.60 8.25
N PHE A 189 0.85 15.52 9.04
CA PHE A 189 1.76 14.39 9.02
C PHE A 189 1.04 13.10 8.65
N ALA A 190 1.67 12.32 7.78
CA ALA A 190 1.28 10.94 7.50
C ALA A 190 2.40 9.98 7.92
N LEU A 191 2.06 8.73 8.15
CA LEU A 191 3.04 7.72 8.52
C LEU A 191 3.82 7.24 7.29
N LEU A 192 5.07 6.87 7.54
CA LEU A 192 5.93 6.19 6.59
C LEU A 192 6.72 5.07 7.28
N ALA A 193 7.12 4.10 6.48
CA ALA A 193 8.02 3.06 6.94
C ALA A 193 9.46 3.53 6.77
N TYR A 194 10.26 3.32 7.80
CA TYR A 194 11.66 3.73 7.88
C TYR A 194 12.62 2.54 7.72
N PRO A 195 13.74 2.70 6.98
CA PRO A 195 14.77 1.67 6.90
C PRO A 195 15.53 1.56 8.22
N GLY A 196 15.19 0.62 9.03
CA GLY A 196 15.75 0.41 10.37
C GLY A 196 14.72 -0.16 11.33
N ASP A 197 13.64 -0.67 10.75
CA ASP A 197 12.63 -1.50 11.41
C ASP A 197 11.58 -0.73 12.23
N PHE A 198 11.21 0.49 11.83
CA PHE A 198 10.13 1.21 12.54
C PHE A 198 9.26 2.07 11.62
N VAL A 199 8.09 2.44 12.12
CA VAL A 199 7.18 3.42 11.52
C VAL A 199 7.48 4.79 12.12
N ASP A 200 7.59 5.80 11.26
CA ASP A 200 7.77 7.19 11.63
C ASP A 200 6.75 8.07 10.88
N TYR A 201 6.84 9.37 11.00
CA TYR A 201 5.96 10.30 10.30
C TYR A 201 6.77 11.41 9.61
N ALA A 202 6.22 11.94 8.53
CA ALA A 202 6.76 13.09 7.82
C ALA A 202 5.64 14.05 7.41
N PHE A 203 6.01 15.29 7.08
CA PHE A 203 5.06 16.23 6.49
C PHE A 203 4.51 15.67 5.17
N VAL A 204 3.20 15.81 4.97
CA VAL A 204 2.52 15.28 3.78
C VAL A 204 3.03 15.85 2.46
N ASP A 205 3.66 17.04 2.49
CA ASP A 205 4.24 17.71 1.33
C ASP A 205 5.72 17.38 1.09
N GLU A 206 6.30 16.50 1.89
CA GLU A 206 7.62 15.93 1.63
C GLU A 206 7.56 14.81 0.59
N GLY A 207 8.63 14.67 -0.19
CA GLY A 207 8.74 13.60 -1.18
C GLY A 207 9.31 12.33 -0.59
N SER A 208 8.61 11.20 -0.75
CA SER A 208 9.11 9.88 -0.36
C SER A 208 8.93 8.87 -1.48
N THR A 209 9.26 7.61 -1.22
CA THR A 209 9.05 6.54 -2.21
C THR A 209 7.68 5.91 -2.09
N VAL A 210 7.30 5.13 -3.10
CA VAL A 210 6.03 4.42 -3.18
C VAL A 210 6.32 2.93 -3.30
N GLN A 211 5.89 2.17 -2.29
CA GLN A 211 5.93 0.70 -2.27
C GLN A 211 4.52 0.17 -1.94
N PRO A 212 3.67 -0.04 -2.96
CA PRO A 212 2.30 -0.48 -2.74
C PRO A 212 2.18 -1.97 -2.52
N ALA A 213 1.03 -2.37 -2.01
CA ALA A 213 0.50 -3.72 -2.13
C ALA A 213 -0.57 -3.80 -3.22
N SER A 214 -0.84 -5.01 -3.66
CA SER A 214 -1.95 -5.35 -4.56
C SER A 214 -2.48 -6.74 -4.20
N ASN A 215 -3.71 -7.00 -4.53
CA ASN A 215 -4.34 -8.32 -4.42
C ASN A 215 -4.55 -8.88 -5.83
N LEU A 216 -3.92 -10.00 -6.14
CA LEU A 216 -4.00 -10.62 -7.46
C LEU A 216 -4.94 -11.83 -7.45
N ASP A 217 -5.80 -11.92 -8.46
CA ASP A 217 -6.50 -13.14 -8.80
C ASP A 217 -5.61 -14.03 -9.67
N LEU A 218 -5.07 -15.07 -9.08
CA LEU A 218 -4.19 -16.03 -9.75
C LEU A 218 -4.91 -17.28 -10.25
N SER A 219 -6.23 -17.35 -10.12
CA SER A 219 -7.04 -18.52 -10.52
C SER A 219 -6.91 -18.89 -12.00
N SER A 220 -6.59 -17.91 -12.84
CA SER A 220 -6.41 -18.09 -14.28
C SER A 220 -4.94 -18.12 -14.73
N VAL A 221 -3.99 -18.01 -13.79
CA VAL A 221 -2.55 -17.93 -14.11
C VAL A 221 -1.89 -19.30 -14.06
N LEU A 222 -1.42 -19.78 -15.19
CA LEU A 222 -0.56 -20.97 -15.25
C LEU A 222 0.89 -20.54 -14.97
N PHE A 223 1.39 -20.91 -13.80
CA PHE A 223 2.82 -20.77 -13.49
C PHE A 223 3.60 -21.85 -14.23
N ALA A 224 4.37 -21.49 -15.25
CA ALA A 224 5.36 -22.38 -15.81
C ALA A 224 6.62 -22.36 -14.92
N SER A 225 6.92 -23.46 -14.24
CA SER A 225 8.24 -23.67 -13.65
C SER A 225 9.21 -24.00 -14.78
N ALA A 226 10.23 -23.18 -14.96
CA ALA A 226 11.38 -23.50 -15.79
C ALA A 226 12.43 -24.23 -14.96
#